data_7713a723507b797259669a5a7814f09f
#
_entry.id   7713a723507b797259669a5a7814f09f
#
_cell.length_a   1.000
_cell.length_b   1.000
_cell.length_c   1.000
_cell.angle_alpha   90.00
_cell.angle_beta   90.00
_cell.angle_gamma   90.00
#
_symmetry.space_group_name_H-M   'P 1'
#
loop_
_entity.id
_entity.type
_entity.pdbx_description
1 polymer ?
#
loop_
_entity_poly.entity_id
_entity_poly.type
_entity_poly.pdbx_seq_one_letter_code
_entity_poly.pdbx_strand_id
1 'polypeptide(L)'
;MGSARSLMIYYGNPTRRRRMDRLYSEFVREGDLVFDIGSHVGDRIGSFRRLGCRVVAVEPQPRLISILRRFYGRDPNVAIEPMAIAAAPGSVELFVNLANASLTTASSGFVVAASAAPGWCGERWPGRCVAPAITFDQLIERYGEPIFAKVDVEGFEAEALAGLSRPIEAFSFEFTTILRRVAIDCVTRCRALGAYRYNAALGETQRLAFTQWVDAEVIERWLQALPDSANSGDIYARLRVPGNPPRNLVHGQPNWS
;
A
#
# COMPACT_ATOMS: atom_id res chain seq x y z
N MET A 1 8.85 -7.44 -20.51
CA MET A 1 9.40 -6.07 -20.56
C MET A 1 8.95 -5.20 -19.36
N GLY A 2 7.72 -5.32 -18.86
CA GLY A 2 7.20 -4.48 -17.76
C GLY A 2 8.02 -4.49 -16.46
N SER A 3 8.43 -5.65 -15.95
CA SER A 3 9.17 -5.76 -14.67
C SER A 3 10.57 -5.11 -14.70
N ALA A 4 11.27 -5.11 -15.84
CA ALA A 4 12.57 -4.45 -15.97
C ALA A 4 12.42 -2.92 -15.95
N ARG A 5 11.36 -2.39 -16.58
CA ARG A 5 10.99 -0.97 -16.52
C ARG A 5 10.64 -0.55 -15.09
N SER A 6 9.87 -1.35 -14.37
CA SER A 6 9.54 -1.12 -12.96
C SER A 6 10.81 -1.08 -12.09
N LEU A 7 11.71 -2.04 -12.23
CA LEU A 7 12.98 -2.04 -11.49
C LEU A 7 13.79 -0.76 -11.74
N MET A 8 13.89 -0.29 -12.98
CA MET A 8 14.62 0.94 -13.30
C MET A 8 13.95 2.18 -12.71
N ILE A 9 12.62 2.29 -12.78
CA ILE A 9 11.85 3.42 -12.22
C ILE A 9 11.98 3.46 -10.71
N TYR A 10 11.82 2.32 -10.03
CA TYR A 10 11.72 2.26 -8.58
C TYR A 10 13.07 2.27 -7.88
N TYR A 11 14.11 1.67 -8.45
CA TYR A 11 15.44 1.59 -7.82
C TYR A 11 16.45 2.63 -8.35
N GLY A 12 16.18 3.28 -9.48
CA GLY A 12 17.10 4.20 -10.15
C GLY A 12 17.16 5.62 -9.58
N ASN A 13 16.28 6.02 -8.64
CA ASN A 13 16.19 7.40 -8.14
C ASN A 13 16.52 7.53 -6.64
N PRO A 14 17.77 7.91 -6.27
CA PRO A 14 18.16 8.07 -4.86
C PRO A 14 17.34 9.10 -4.09
N THR A 15 16.89 10.18 -4.75
CA THR A 15 16.09 11.22 -4.11
C THR A 15 14.70 10.70 -3.75
N ARG A 16 14.07 9.91 -4.61
CA ARG A 16 12.79 9.23 -4.33
C ARG A 16 12.95 8.28 -3.14
N ARG A 17 14.03 7.47 -3.14
CA ARG A 17 14.35 6.58 -2.02
C ARG A 17 14.41 7.31 -0.68
N ARG A 18 15.22 8.39 -0.60
CA ARG A 18 15.36 9.17 0.64
C ARG A 18 14.04 9.78 1.10
N ARG A 19 13.20 10.27 0.17
CA ARG A 19 11.87 10.80 0.53
C ARG A 19 10.96 9.71 1.07
N MET A 20 10.96 8.52 0.46
CA MET A 20 10.19 7.37 0.91
C MET A 20 10.64 6.89 2.29
N ASP A 21 11.95 6.75 2.52
CA ASP A 21 12.50 6.39 3.82
C ASP A 21 12.12 7.42 4.89
N ARG A 22 12.18 8.72 4.56
CA ARG A 22 11.76 9.80 5.45
C ARG A 22 10.27 9.72 5.79
N LEU A 23 9.41 9.50 4.79
CA LEU A 23 7.97 9.39 5.01
C LEU A 23 7.65 8.20 5.93
N TYR A 24 8.18 7.02 5.63
CA TYR A 24 7.92 5.84 6.44
C TYR A 24 8.54 5.91 7.84
N SER A 25 9.64 6.64 8.03
CA SER A 25 10.20 6.86 9.37
C SER A 25 9.28 7.64 10.33
N GLU A 26 8.19 8.25 9.81
CA GLU A 26 7.14 8.84 10.64
C GLU A 26 6.26 7.77 11.31
N PHE A 27 6.22 6.55 10.76
CA PHE A 27 5.35 5.47 11.19
C PHE A 27 6.09 4.34 11.89
N VAL A 28 7.31 4.03 11.47
CA VAL A 28 8.03 2.83 11.89
C VAL A 28 9.40 3.12 12.50
N ARG A 29 9.90 2.18 13.29
CA ARG A 29 11.22 2.17 13.92
C ARG A 29 11.92 0.84 13.65
N GLU A 30 13.21 0.77 13.95
CA GLU A 30 13.96 -0.49 13.91
C GLU A 30 13.29 -1.57 14.76
N GLY A 31 13.18 -2.77 14.23
CA GLY A 31 12.55 -3.93 14.86
C GLY A 31 11.04 -4.04 14.64
N ASP A 32 10.36 -2.97 14.21
CA ASP A 32 8.91 -3.00 13.97
C ASP A 32 8.55 -4.00 12.86
N LEU A 33 7.37 -4.61 12.99
CA LEU A 33 6.76 -5.44 11.96
C LEU A 33 5.92 -4.58 11.02
N VAL A 34 6.12 -4.78 9.72
CA VAL A 34 5.38 -4.09 8.66
C VAL A 34 4.79 -5.10 7.68
N PHE A 35 3.56 -4.87 7.25
CA PHE A 35 2.96 -5.59 6.13
C PHE A 35 3.01 -4.72 4.86
N ASP A 36 3.54 -5.29 3.78
CA ASP A 36 3.58 -4.69 2.44
C ASP A 36 2.68 -5.52 1.53
N ILE A 37 1.45 -5.06 1.37
CA ILE A 37 0.38 -5.75 0.63
C ILE A 37 0.33 -5.21 -0.80
N GLY A 38 0.56 -6.08 -1.78
CA GLY A 38 0.81 -5.69 -3.16
C GLY A 38 2.27 -5.29 -3.37
N SER A 39 3.20 -6.11 -2.88
CA SER A 39 4.63 -5.77 -2.80
C SER A 39 5.29 -5.55 -4.16
N HIS A 40 4.69 -5.99 -5.25
CA HIS A 40 5.17 -5.83 -6.63
C HIS A 40 6.64 -6.26 -6.79
N VAL A 41 7.56 -5.33 -7.15
CA VAL A 41 9.01 -5.62 -7.27
C VAL A 41 9.79 -5.32 -5.98
N GLY A 42 9.12 -4.93 -4.89
CA GLY A 42 9.69 -4.80 -3.54
C GLY A 42 10.41 -3.48 -3.25
N ASP A 43 10.10 -2.38 -3.92
CA ASP A 43 10.73 -1.09 -3.62
C ASP A 43 10.37 -0.57 -2.22
N ARG A 44 9.13 -0.81 -1.75
CA ARG A 44 8.67 -0.50 -0.38
C ARG A 44 9.38 -1.41 0.64
N ILE A 45 9.52 -2.72 0.34
CA ILE A 45 10.33 -3.65 1.17
C ILE A 45 11.72 -3.06 1.40
N GLY A 46 12.38 -2.59 0.33
CA GLY A 46 13.71 -1.99 0.43
C GLY A 46 13.76 -0.77 1.35
N SER A 47 12.70 0.05 1.39
CA SER A 47 12.59 1.18 2.32
C SER A 47 12.46 0.70 3.77
N PHE A 48 11.50 -0.19 4.05
CA PHE A 48 11.29 -0.71 5.40
C PHE A 48 12.53 -1.44 5.94
N ARG A 49 13.24 -2.20 5.07
CA ARG A 49 14.48 -2.86 5.46
C ARG A 49 15.62 -1.88 5.80
N ARG A 50 15.74 -0.74 5.10
CA ARG A 50 16.69 0.32 5.48
C ARG A 50 16.34 1.00 6.80
N LEU A 51 15.07 1.04 7.16
CA LEU A 51 14.58 1.51 8.46
C LEU A 51 14.68 0.46 9.58
N GLY A 52 15.21 -0.74 9.28
CA GLY A 52 15.42 -1.80 10.25
C GLY A 52 14.17 -2.66 10.55
N CYS A 53 13.08 -2.51 9.80
CA CYS A 53 11.83 -3.24 10.05
C CYS A 53 11.91 -4.70 9.62
N ARG A 54 11.09 -5.56 10.26
CA ARG A 54 10.71 -6.87 9.72
C ARG A 54 9.53 -6.68 8.75
N VAL A 55 9.54 -7.37 7.62
CA VAL A 55 8.54 -7.15 6.55
C VAL A 55 7.86 -8.46 6.19
N VAL A 56 6.53 -8.47 6.14
CA VAL A 56 5.72 -9.48 5.46
C VAL A 56 5.27 -8.89 4.14
N ALA A 57 5.81 -9.44 3.05
CA ALA A 57 5.52 -9.03 1.69
C ALA A 57 4.47 -9.95 1.08
N VAL A 58 3.30 -9.41 0.73
CA VAL A 58 2.20 -10.17 0.14
C VAL A 58 2.05 -9.81 -1.34
N GLU A 59 2.22 -10.80 -2.21
CA GLU A 59 2.16 -10.61 -3.67
C GLU A 59 1.61 -11.88 -4.33
N PRO A 60 0.48 -11.81 -5.07
CA PRO A 60 -0.11 -13.00 -5.67
C PRO A 60 0.51 -13.43 -7.00
N GLN A 61 1.21 -12.54 -7.72
CA GLN A 61 1.70 -12.82 -9.08
C GLN A 61 2.96 -13.69 -9.06
N PRO A 62 2.96 -14.92 -9.65
CA PRO A 62 4.11 -15.83 -9.58
C PRO A 62 5.42 -15.26 -10.11
N ARG A 63 5.32 -14.40 -11.15
CA ARG A 63 6.48 -13.75 -11.75
C ARG A 63 7.12 -12.74 -10.80
N LEU A 64 6.31 -11.96 -10.08
CA LEU A 64 6.78 -10.97 -9.10
C LEU A 64 7.33 -11.66 -7.85
N ILE A 65 6.68 -12.74 -7.40
CA ILE A 65 7.20 -13.60 -6.32
C ILE A 65 8.63 -14.10 -6.63
N SER A 66 8.88 -14.53 -7.87
CA SER A 66 10.22 -14.97 -8.28
C SER A 66 11.25 -13.84 -8.18
N ILE A 67 10.84 -12.61 -8.51
CA ILE A 67 11.69 -11.42 -8.35
C ILE A 67 11.92 -11.12 -6.87
N LEU A 68 10.87 -11.10 -6.05
CA LEU A 68 10.98 -10.87 -4.61
C LEU A 68 11.90 -11.90 -3.93
N ARG A 69 11.73 -13.18 -4.26
CA ARG A 69 12.61 -14.26 -3.76
C ARG A 69 14.08 -14.09 -4.18
N ARG A 70 14.32 -13.56 -5.38
CA ARG A 70 15.67 -13.30 -5.87
C ARG A 70 16.37 -12.20 -5.08
N PHE A 71 15.64 -11.14 -4.68
CA PHE A 71 16.21 -9.98 -3.98
C PHE A 71 16.17 -10.12 -2.46
N TYR A 72 15.09 -10.70 -1.92
CA TYR A 72 14.82 -10.71 -0.48
C TYR A 72 14.72 -12.11 0.13
N GLY A 73 14.72 -13.17 -0.66
CA GLY A 73 14.52 -14.54 -0.16
C GLY A 73 15.62 -15.07 0.78
N ARG A 74 16.74 -14.34 0.93
CA ARG A 74 17.81 -14.64 1.89
C ARG A 74 17.84 -13.70 3.09
N ASP A 75 16.99 -12.66 3.12
CA ASP A 75 16.89 -11.75 4.25
C ASP A 75 15.98 -12.39 5.33
N PRO A 76 16.51 -12.74 6.52
CA PRO A 76 15.73 -13.39 7.58
C PRO A 76 14.61 -12.50 8.14
N ASN A 77 14.64 -11.21 7.84
CA ASN A 77 13.62 -10.25 8.26
C ASN A 77 12.57 -9.96 7.19
N VAL A 78 12.53 -10.74 6.09
CA VAL A 78 11.52 -10.63 5.04
C VAL A 78 10.83 -11.98 4.83
N ALA A 79 9.54 -12.04 5.14
CA ALA A 79 8.68 -13.15 4.76
C ALA A 79 7.95 -12.81 3.45
N ILE A 80 7.87 -13.75 2.51
CA ILE A 80 7.19 -13.56 1.23
C ILE A 80 5.99 -14.51 1.17
N GLU A 81 4.79 -13.94 1.18
CA GLU A 81 3.52 -14.65 1.06
C GLU A 81 3.00 -14.60 -0.38
N PRO A 82 3.00 -15.75 -1.08
CA PRO A 82 2.53 -15.83 -2.46
C PRO A 82 0.99 -15.90 -2.54
N MET A 83 0.31 -14.91 -2.00
CA MET A 83 -1.14 -14.87 -1.82
C MET A 83 -1.68 -13.49 -2.18
N ALA A 84 -2.97 -13.42 -2.49
CA ALA A 84 -3.72 -12.17 -2.47
C ALA A 84 -4.27 -11.92 -1.06
N ILE A 85 -4.58 -10.65 -0.76
CA ILE A 85 -5.33 -10.27 0.44
C ILE A 85 -6.80 -10.10 0.07
N ALA A 86 -7.74 -10.58 0.91
CA ALA A 86 -9.17 -10.49 0.65
C ALA A 86 -9.99 -10.44 1.95
N ALA A 87 -11.30 -10.21 1.82
CA ALA A 87 -12.25 -10.21 2.93
C ALA A 87 -12.42 -11.58 3.62
N ALA A 88 -12.21 -12.67 2.87
CA ALA A 88 -12.30 -14.04 3.36
C ALA A 88 -11.17 -14.89 2.74
N PRO A 89 -10.76 -15.98 3.44
CA PRO A 89 -9.79 -16.90 2.88
C PRO A 89 -10.39 -17.69 1.71
N GLY A 90 -9.54 -18.15 0.78
CA GLY A 90 -9.98 -18.91 -0.39
C GLY A 90 -9.13 -18.63 -1.61
N SER A 91 -9.74 -18.16 -2.68
CA SER A 91 -9.04 -17.76 -3.90
C SER A 91 -9.70 -16.55 -4.55
N VAL A 92 -8.90 -15.75 -5.27
CA VAL A 92 -9.37 -14.62 -6.07
C VAL A 92 -8.89 -14.76 -7.51
N GLU A 93 -9.72 -14.32 -8.45
CA GLU A 93 -9.30 -14.17 -9.83
C GLU A 93 -8.60 -12.83 -10.02
N LEU A 94 -7.44 -12.85 -10.67
CA LEU A 94 -6.68 -11.67 -11.02
C LEU A 94 -6.86 -11.36 -12.52
N PHE A 95 -7.16 -10.13 -12.83
CA PHE A 95 -7.11 -9.53 -14.16
C PHE A 95 -5.66 -9.08 -14.42
N VAL A 96 -4.96 -9.81 -15.29
CA VAL A 96 -3.52 -9.61 -15.50
C VAL A 96 -3.27 -8.64 -16.64
N ASN A 97 -2.58 -7.53 -16.35
CA ASN A 97 -2.05 -6.64 -17.37
C ASN A 97 -0.65 -7.13 -17.79
N LEU A 98 -0.54 -7.72 -18.97
CA LEU A 98 0.71 -8.32 -19.47
C LEU A 98 1.78 -7.27 -19.81
N ALA A 99 1.37 -6.06 -20.16
CA ALA A 99 2.28 -4.97 -20.52
C ALA A 99 2.80 -4.24 -19.28
N ASN A 100 1.93 -4.09 -18.28
CA ASN A 100 2.21 -3.37 -17.04
C ASN A 100 1.74 -4.19 -15.81
N ALA A 101 2.64 -5.00 -15.26
CA ALA A 101 2.32 -5.90 -14.16
C ALA A 101 1.87 -5.17 -12.88
N SER A 102 2.21 -3.88 -12.71
CA SER A 102 1.76 -3.08 -11.57
C SER A 102 0.24 -2.84 -11.58
N LEU A 103 -0.41 -2.89 -12.74
CA LEU A 103 -1.85 -2.71 -12.89
C LEU A 103 -2.65 -4.03 -12.85
N THR A 104 -2.02 -5.13 -12.43
CA THR A 104 -2.73 -6.39 -12.21
C THR A 104 -3.61 -6.26 -10.97
N THR A 105 -4.89 -6.59 -11.09
CA THR A 105 -5.89 -6.34 -10.05
C THR A 105 -6.85 -7.51 -9.87
N ALA A 106 -7.44 -7.65 -8.68
CA ALA A 106 -8.61 -8.50 -8.45
C ALA A 106 -9.95 -7.75 -8.64
N SER A 107 -9.90 -6.43 -8.89
CA SER A 107 -11.08 -5.59 -9.04
C SER A 107 -11.56 -5.51 -10.48
N SER A 108 -12.69 -6.16 -10.80
CA SER A 108 -13.36 -5.96 -12.09
C SER A 108 -13.85 -4.51 -12.28
N GLY A 109 -14.23 -3.85 -11.17
CA GLY A 109 -14.61 -2.44 -11.16
C GLY A 109 -13.48 -1.52 -11.59
N PHE A 110 -12.23 -1.80 -11.15
CA PHE A 110 -11.06 -1.06 -11.60
C PHE A 110 -10.81 -1.23 -13.10
N VAL A 111 -10.90 -2.46 -13.63
CA VAL A 111 -10.74 -2.73 -15.06
C VAL A 111 -11.77 -1.96 -15.89
N VAL A 112 -13.05 -1.94 -15.46
CA VAL A 112 -14.11 -1.19 -16.14
C VAL A 112 -13.85 0.32 -16.09
N ALA A 113 -13.53 0.87 -14.93
CA ALA A 113 -13.26 2.29 -14.75
C ALA A 113 -12.04 2.75 -15.57
N ALA A 114 -10.95 1.99 -15.54
CA ALA A 114 -9.74 2.26 -16.30
C ALA A 114 -9.99 2.20 -17.83
N SER A 115 -10.79 1.22 -18.28
CA SER A 115 -11.13 1.09 -19.72
C SER A 115 -11.94 2.28 -20.23
N ALA A 116 -12.68 2.98 -19.39
CA ALA A 116 -13.50 4.15 -19.72
C ALA A 116 -12.74 5.49 -19.55
N ALA A 117 -11.62 5.51 -18.82
CA ALA A 117 -10.92 6.74 -18.49
C ALA A 117 -9.90 7.15 -19.57
N PRO A 118 -9.93 8.42 -20.07
CA PRO A 118 -9.02 8.86 -21.15
C PRO A 118 -7.54 8.67 -20.85
N GLY A 119 -7.10 8.87 -19.60
CA GLY A 119 -5.70 8.70 -19.18
C GLY A 119 -5.21 7.25 -19.19
N TRP A 120 -6.09 6.25 -19.39
CA TRP A 120 -5.84 4.81 -19.34
C TRP A 120 -6.05 4.09 -20.68
N CYS A 121 -6.19 4.83 -21.76
CA CYS A 121 -6.60 4.32 -23.09
C CYS A 121 -5.74 3.19 -23.67
N GLY A 122 -4.50 2.99 -23.19
CA GLY A 122 -3.59 1.94 -23.66
C GLY A 122 -3.61 0.68 -22.82
N GLU A 123 -4.18 0.72 -21.64
CA GLU A 123 -4.13 -0.39 -20.69
C GLU A 123 -5.14 -1.50 -21.05
N ARG A 124 -4.69 -2.76 -20.93
CA ARG A 124 -5.51 -3.94 -21.24
C ARG A 124 -5.19 -5.06 -20.25
N TRP A 125 -6.22 -5.82 -19.89
CA TRP A 125 -6.15 -6.97 -18.99
C TRP A 125 -6.57 -8.28 -19.68
N PRO A 126 -5.81 -8.76 -20.69
CA PRO A 126 -6.17 -9.97 -21.44
C PRO A 126 -5.93 -11.25 -20.65
N GLY A 127 -5.06 -11.22 -19.64
CA GLY A 127 -4.72 -12.39 -18.83
C GLY A 127 -5.68 -12.61 -17.66
N ARG A 128 -5.75 -13.86 -17.22
CA ARG A 128 -6.42 -14.28 -15.99
C ARG A 128 -5.53 -15.22 -15.22
N CYS A 129 -5.56 -15.12 -13.91
CA CYS A 129 -4.85 -16.04 -13.02
C CYS A 129 -5.63 -16.14 -11.71
N VAL A 130 -5.72 -17.34 -11.16
CA VAL A 130 -6.31 -17.56 -9.85
C VAL A 130 -5.19 -17.62 -8.82
N ALA A 131 -5.33 -16.82 -7.76
CA ALA A 131 -4.37 -16.79 -6.65
C ALA A 131 -5.07 -17.22 -5.35
N PRO A 132 -4.37 -17.95 -4.45
CA PRO A 132 -4.87 -18.19 -3.12
C PRO A 132 -5.01 -16.86 -2.38
N ALA A 133 -6.01 -16.77 -1.49
CA ALA A 133 -6.31 -15.55 -0.74
C ALA A 133 -6.27 -15.80 0.76
N ILE A 134 -5.78 -14.80 1.49
CA ILE A 134 -5.68 -14.76 2.95
C ILE A 134 -6.30 -13.46 3.46
N THR A 135 -6.80 -13.43 4.70
CA THR A 135 -7.27 -12.20 5.32
C THR A 135 -6.16 -11.47 6.08
N PHE A 136 -6.38 -10.19 6.38
CA PHE A 136 -5.50 -9.45 7.29
C PHE A 136 -5.39 -10.11 8.66
N ASP A 137 -6.53 -10.56 9.21
CA ASP A 137 -6.54 -11.22 10.52
C ASP A 137 -5.68 -12.48 10.53
N GLN A 138 -5.72 -13.30 9.48
CA GLN A 138 -4.88 -14.49 9.36
C GLN A 138 -3.39 -14.15 9.19
N LEU A 139 -3.04 -13.02 8.53
CA LEU A 139 -1.66 -12.54 8.50
C LEU A 139 -1.20 -12.12 9.90
N ILE A 140 -2.06 -11.42 10.66
CA ILE A 140 -1.77 -11.01 12.04
C ILE A 140 -1.61 -12.24 12.94
N GLU A 141 -2.46 -13.26 12.81
CA GLU A 141 -2.34 -14.52 13.55
C GLU A 141 -1.02 -15.24 13.27
N ARG A 142 -0.54 -15.19 12.01
CA ARG A 142 0.68 -15.87 11.57
C ARG A 142 1.96 -15.15 11.95
N TYR A 143 1.99 -13.81 11.85
CA TYR A 143 3.21 -13.01 11.94
C TYR A 143 3.26 -12.05 13.12
N GLY A 144 2.14 -11.82 13.80
CA GLY A 144 1.95 -10.80 14.80
C GLY A 144 1.33 -9.52 14.23
N GLU A 145 0.97 -8.59 15.12
CA GLU A 145 0.35 -7.33 14.76
C GLU A 145 1.37 -6.36 14.16
N PRO A 146 1.14 -5.82 12.94
CA PRO A 146 2.04 -4.85 12.34
C PRO A 146 1.84 -3.46 12.96
N ILE A 147 2.93 -2.69 13.08
CA ILE A 147 2.86 -1.26 13.41
C ILE A 147 2.34 -0.46 12.21
N PHE A 148 2.68 -0.90 11.00
CA PHE A 148 2.26 -0.27 9.77
C PHE A 148 1.94 -1.30 8.69
N ALA A 149 0.88 -1.05 7.90
CA ALA A 149 0.58 -1.83 6.71
C ALA A 149 0.42 -0.90 5.50
N LYS A 150 1.13 -1.17 4.41
CA LYS A 150 0.88 -0.58 3.09
C LYS A 150 -0.07 -1.49 2.33
N VAL A 151 -1.15 -0.94 1.78
CA VAL A 151 -2.12 -1.67 0.95
C VAL A 151 -2.17 -1.01 -0.43
N ASP A 152 -1.75 -1.73 -1.45
CA ASP A 152 -1.61 -1.24 -2.82
C ASP A 152 -1.96 -2.40 -3.77
N VAL A 153 -3.24 -2.56 -4.03
CA VAL A 153 -3.80 -3.74 -4.72
C VAL A 153 -4.72 -3.36 -5.89
N GLU A 154 -4.49 -2.12 -6.40
CA GLU A 154 -5.04 -1.63 -7.66
C GLU A 154 -6.58 -1.70 -7.72
N GLY A 155 -7.23 -1.04 -6.75
CA GLY A 155 -8.69 -0.93 -6.66
C GLY A 155 -9.37 -2.08 -5.91
N PHE A 156 -8.61 -2.91 -5.16
CA PHE A 156 -9.15 -3.98 -4.31
C PHE A 156 -8.92 -3.70 -2.81
N GLU A 157 -8.54 -2.47 -2.45
CA GLU A 157 -8.16 -2.05 -1.09
C GLU A 157 -9.31 -2.23 -0.09
N ALA A 158 -10.54 -1.92 -0.49
CA ALA A 158 -11.71 -2.06 0.37
C ALA A 158 -11.97 -3.53 0.76
N GLU A 159 -11.84 -4.45 -0.21
CA GLU A 159 -11.94 -5.90 0.02
C GLU A 159 -10.79 -6.41 0.90
N ALA A 160 -9.57 -5.89 0.68
CA ALA A 160 -8.43 -6.21 1.52
C ALA A 160 -8.68 -5.81 2.98
N LEU A 161 -9.15 -4.57 3.22
CA LEU A 161 -9.43 -4.06 4.56
C LEU A 161 -10.68 -4.69 5.20
N ALA A 162 -11.61 -5.23 4.42
CA ALA A 162 -12.75 -5.96 4.97
C ALA A 162 -12.34 -7.21 5.78
N GLY A 163 -11.19 -7.81 5.46
CA GLY A 163 -10.60 -8.94 6.19
C GLY A 163 -9.83 -8.57 7.47
N LEU A 164 -9.86 -7.31 7.90
CA LEU A 164 -9.25 -6.82 9.15
C LEU A 164 -10.33 -6.55 10.18
N SER A 165 -10.39 -7.27 11.31
CA SER A 165 -11.43 -7.13 12.33
C SER A 165 -11.04 -6.24 13.51
N ARG A 166 -9.77 -5.86 13.63
CA ARG A 166 -9.23 -5.07 14.75
C ARG A 166 -8.45 -3.85 14.24
N PRO A 167 -8.34 -2.76 15.02
CA PRO A 167 -7.50 -1.65 14.61
C PRO A 167 -6.02 -2.04 14.64
N ILE A 168 -5.22 -1.48 13.74
CA ILE A 168 -3.75 -1.47 13.79
C ILE A 168 -3.27 -0.02 13.91
N GLU A 169 -2.02 0.21 14.35
CA GLU A 169 -1.55 1.57 14.70
C GLU A 169 -1.60 2.53 13.49
N ALA A 170 -1.13 2.08 12.33
CA ALA A 170 -1.20 2.88 11.12
C ALA A 170 -1.20 2.02 9.85
N PHE A 171 -1.77 2.56 8.79
CA PHE A 171 -1.67 1.99 7.45
C PHE A 171 -1.83 3.05 6.37
N SER A 172 -1.43 2.69 5.16
CA SER A 172 -1.79 3.44 3.96
C SER A 172 -2.50 2.54 2.97
N PHE A 173 -3.39 3.13 2.19
CA PHE A 173 -4.03 2.46 1.05
C PHE A 173 -4.03 3.38 -0.16
N GLU A 174 -3.85 2.77 -1.33
CA GLU A 174 -3.87 3.51 -2.58
C GLU A 174 -5.28 4.01 -2.89
N PHE A 175 -5.36 5.15 -3.59
CA PHE A 175 -6.56 5.62 -4.25
C PHE A 175 -6.26 5.97 -5.71
N THR A 176 -7.27 5.81 -6.57
CA THR A 176 -7.27 6.34 -7.92
C THR A 176 -8.47 7.24 -8.15
N THR A 177 -8.28 8.32 -8.93
CA THR A 177 -9.38 9.25 -9.23
C THR A 177 -10.45 8.64 -10.12
N ILE A 178 -10.14 7.57 -10.85
CA ILE A 178 -11.11 6.83 -11.67
C ILE A 178 -12.01 5.91 -10.84
N LEU A 179 -11.63 5.61 -9.57
CA LEU A 179 -12.39 4.71 -8.69
C LEU A 179 -12.37 5.20 -7.22
N ARG A 180 -12.61 6.50 -7.00
CA ARG A 180 -12.57 7.16 -5.67
C ARG A 180 -13.41 6.44 -4.60
N ARG A 181 -14.46 5.74 -5.03
CA ARG A 181 -15.38 5.04 -4.12
C ARG A 181 -14.64 4.02 -3.26
N VAL A 182 -13.68 3.29 -3.81
CA VAL A 182 -12.88 2.30 -3.06
C VAL A 182 -12.16 2.96 -1.87
N ALA A 183 -11.51 4.10 -2.09
CA ALA A 183 -10.83 4.81 -1.00
C ALA A 183 -11.80 5.36 0.06
N ILE A 184 -13.00 5.81 -0.35
CA ILE A 184 -14.06 6.24 0.59
C ILE A 184 -14.54 5.04 1.41
N ASP A 185 -14.70 3.87 0.80
CA ASP A 185 -15.08 2.65 1.51
C ASP A 185 -13.98 2.20 2.49
N CYS A 186 -12.68 2.39 2.13
CA CYS A 186 -11.56 2.19 3.04
C CYS A 186 -11.62 3.15 4.24
N VAL A 187 -11.89 4.45 4.04
CA VAL A 187 -12.06 5.42 5.14
C VAL A 187 -13.24 5.02 6.03
N THR A 188 -14.35 4.57 5.45
CA THR A 188 -15.51 4.06 6.18
C THR A 188 -15.15 2.85 7.04
N ARG A 189 -14.35 1.91 6.47
CA ARG A 189 -13.85 0.74 7.22
C ARG A 189 -12.96 1.15 8.38
N CYS A 190 -12.05 2.10 8.16
CA CYS A 190 -11.18 2.63 9.20
C CYS A 190 -11.99 3.19 10.39
N ARG A 191 -13.06 3.96 10.10
CA ARG A 191 -13.95 4.51 11.14
C ARG A 191 -14.62 3.42 11.96
N ALA A 192 -15.00 2.31 11.33
CA ALA A 192 -15.58 1.16 12.03
C ALA A 192 -14.55 0.43 12.91
N LEU A 193 -13.27 0.46 12.54
CA LEU A 193 -12.19 -0.17 13.31
C LEU A 193 -11.72 0.69 14.49
N GLY A 194 -11.73 2.04 14.36
CA GLY A 194 -11.24 2.90 15.43
C GLY A 194 -11.23 4.39 15.09
N ALA A 195 -10.73 5.19 16.03
CA ALA A 195 -10.63 6.64 15.87
C ALA A 195 -9.35 7.02 15.09
N TYR A 196 -9.40 6.92 13.77
CA TYR A 196 -8.29 7.29 12.90
C TYR A 196 -8.28 8.76 12.51
N ARG A 197 -7.06 9.27 12.28
CA ARG A 197 -6.78 10.55 11.62
C ARG A 197 -6.10 10.26 10.31
N TYR A 198 -6.26 11.15 9.33
CA TYR A 198 -5.87 10.91 7.95
C TYR A 198 -4.92 11.98 7.42
N ASN A 199 -4.09 11.58 6.47
CA ASN A 199 -3.32 12.44 5.60
C ASN A 199 -3.25 11.77 4.21
N ALA A 200 -2.68 12.43 3.22
CA ALA A 200 -2.57 11.89 1.87
C ALA A 200 -1.23 12.26 1.22
N ALA A 201 -0.81 11.50 0.21
CA ALA A 201 0.25 11.89 -0.71
C ALA A 201 -0.20 11.65 -2.15
N LEU A 202 0.01 12.61 -3.05
CA LEU A 202 -0.33 12.48 -4.46
C LEU A 202 0.78 11.77 -5.23
N GLY A 203 0.40 10.77 -6.00
CA GLY A 203 1.30 9.96 -6.81
C GLY A 203 2.53 9.50 -6.02
N GLU A 204 3.69 9.50 -6.65
CA GLU A 204 4.96 9.10 -6.05
C GLU A 204 5.74 10.29 -5.42
N THR A 205 5.04 11.32 -4.95
CA THR A 205 5.71 12.51 -4.37
C THR A 205 6.37 12.23 -3.03
N GLN A 206 5.84 11.28 -2.26
CA GLN A 206 6.26 10.93 -0.90
C GLN A 206 6.21 12.16 0.04
N ARG A 207 5.22 13.05 -0.17
CA ARG A 207 4.99 14.25 0.61
C ARG A 207 3.54 14.31 1.05
N LEU A 208 3.33 14.46 2.34
CA LEU A 208 1.99 14.62 2.90
C LEU A 208 1.35 15.91 2.41
N ALA A 209 0.07 15.82 2.01
CA ALA A 209 -0.71 16.93 1.45
C ALA A 209 -1.18 17.91 2.52
N PHE A 210 -1.40 17.43 3.74
CA PHE A 210 -1.85 18.26 4.86
C PHE A 210 -0.72 18.43 5.87
N THR A 211 -0.56 19.65 6.40
CA THR A 211 0.39 19.95 7.48
C THR A 211 -0.03 19.32 8.81
N GLN A 212 -1.32 19.04 8.99
CA GLN A 212 -1.88 18.37 10.15
C GLN A 212 -2.75 17.19 9.71
N TRP A 213 -2.85 16.19 10.57
CA TRP A 213 -3.72 15.04 10.36
C TRP A 213 -5.18 15.46 10.50
N VAL A 214 -6.02 15.08 9.54
CA VAL A 214 -7.41 15.50 9.41
C VAL A 214 -8.40 14.40 9.79
N ASP A 215 -9.66 14.75 9.97
CA ASP A 215 -10.75 13.81 10.22
C ASP A 215 -11.24 13.15 8.92
N ALA A 216 -12.03 12.08 9.07
CA ALA A 216 -12.56 11.31 7.94
C ALA A 216 -13.37 12.18 6.97
N GLU A 217 -14.22 13.05 7.47
CA GLU A 217 -15.04 13.94 6.65
C GLU A 217 -14.20 14.91 5.80
N VAL A 218 -13.04 15.32 6.31
CA VAL A 218 -12.13 16.22 5.57
C VAL A 218 -11.42 15.46 4.45
N ILE A 219 -10.89 14.24 4.74
CA ILE A 219 -10.20 13.46 3.73
C ILE A 219 -11.15 12.97 2.64
N GLU A 220 -12.39 12.59 2.96
CA GLU A 220 -13.42 12.21 2.01
C GLU A 220 -13.77 13.36 1.05
N ARG A 221 -14.02 14.57 1.60
CA ARG A 221 -14.26 15.77 0.77
C ARG A 221 -13.06 16.11 -0.13
N TRP A 222 -11.85 15.97 0.40
CA TRP A 222 -10.65 16.20 -0.38
C TRP A 222 -10.54 15.20 -1.55
N LEU A 223 -10.78 13.90 -1.30
CA LEU A 223 -10.80 12.85 -2.35
C LEU A 223 -11.83 13.15 -3.45
N GLN A 224 -13.05 13.59 -3.04
CA GLN A 224 -14.12 13.94 -3.98
C GLN A 224 -13.78 15.17 -4.81
N ALA A 225 -13.07 16.14 -4.24
CA ALA A 225 -12.70 17.40 -4.89
C ALA A 225 -11.46 17.30 -5.80
N LEU A 226 -10.70 16.20 -5.74
CA LEU A 226 -9.53 16.02 -6.60
C LEU A 226 -9.93 16.05 -8.08
N PRO A 227 -9.17 16.75 -8.94
CA PRO A 227 -9.38 16.64 -10.39
C PRO A 227 -8.95 15.24 -10.86
N ASP A 228 -9.48 14.77 -11.99
CA ASP A 228 -9.10 13.47 -12.55
C ASP A 228 -7.62 13.41 -12.94
N SER A 229 -7.02 14.56 -13.26
CA SER A 229 -5.60 14.69 -13.55
C SER A 229 -4.67 14.40 -12.34
N ALA A 230 -5.19 14.35 -11.11
CA ALA A 230 -4.44 13.91 -9.94
C ALA A 230 -4.07 12.41 -10.02
N ASN A 231 -4.83 11.65 -10.80
CA ASN A 231 -4.65 10.23 -11.13
C ASN A 231 -4.71 9.30 -9.92
N SER A 232 -3.66 9.23 -9.11
CA SER A 232 -3.60 8.33 -7.94
C SER A 232 -2.75 8.92 -6.80
N GLY A 233 -2.76 8.22 -5.69
CA GLY A 233 -1.95 8.52 -4.51
C GLY A 233 -2.26 7.60 -3.36
N ASP A 234 -1.72 7.90 -2.19
CA ASP A 234 -1.92 7.15 -0.95
C ASP A 234 -2.69 7.96 0.08
N ILE A 235 -3.69 7.35 0.72
CA ILE A 235 -4.24 7.82 1.98
C ILE A 235 -3.49 7.13 3.11
N TYR A 236 -3.05 7.90 4.09
CA TYR A 236 -2.44 7.43 5.33
C TYR A 236 -3.45 7.56 6.46
N ALA A 237 -3.64 6.50 7.23
CA ALA A 237 -4.50 6.48 8.42
C ALA A 237 -3.65 6.13 9.64
N ARG A 238 -3.79 6.91 10.72
CA ARG A 238 -3.12 6.68 12.01
C ARG A 238 -4.15 6.65 13.12
N LEU A 239 -4.12 5.61 13.94
CA LEU A 239 -5.01 5.45 15.08
C LEU A 239 -4.71 6.53 16.14
N ARG A 240 -5.75 7.20 16.61
CA ARG A 240 -5.65 8.15 17.73
C ARG A 240 -5.61 7.38 19.04
N VAL A 241 -4.47 7.36 19.70
CA VAL A 241 -4.36 6.81 21.06
C VAL A 241 -4.62 7.94 22.06
N PRO A 242 -5.69 7.88 22.88
CA PRO A 242 -5.94 8.87 23.91
C PRO A 242 -4.75 8.93 24.88
N GLY A 243 -4.19 10.12 25.11
CA GLY A 243 -3.11 10.32 26.07
C GLY A 243 -1.69 10.08 25.55
N ASN A 244 -1.54 9.59 24.33
CA ASN A 244 -0.22 9.49 23.70
C ASN A 244 -0.18 10.57 22.59
N PRO A 245 0.63 11.65 22.74
CA PRO A 245 0.83 12.55 21.61
C PRO A 245 1.38 11.72 20.43
N PRO A 246 1.09 12.09 19.18
CA PRO A 246 1.68 11.40 18.03
C PRO A 246 3.18 11.29 18.29
N ARG A 247 3.75 10.09 18.09
CA ARG A 247 5.18 9.84 18.34
C ARG A 247 5.95 11.01 17.72
N ASN A 248 6.33 11.98 18.56
CA ASN A 248 6.85 13.26 18.11
C ASN A 248 8.12 13.02 17.30
N LEU A 249 8.19 13.68 16.17
CA LEU A 249 9.42 13.97 15.47
C LEU A 249 10.41 14.55 16.48
N VAL A 250 11.29 13.73 17.03
CA VAL A 250 12.52 14.24 17.62
C VAL A 250 13.32 14.74 16.42
N HIS A 251 13.31 16.05 16.20
CA HIS A 251 14.24 16.73 15.32
C HIS A 251 15.68 16.59 15.87
N GLY A 252 16.17 15.33 15.86
CA GLY A 252 17.58 15.06 15.96
C GLY A 252 18.17 15.21 14.58
N GLN A 253 18.83 16.33 14.32
CA GLN A 253 19.68 16.46 13.13
C GLN A 253 20.74 15.33 13.21
N PRO A 254 20.82 14.41 12.24
CA PRO A 254 22.00 13.57 12.13
C PRO A 254 23.12 14.44 11.59
N ASN A 255 24.14 14.69 12.39
CA ASN A 255 25.45 15.14 11.91
C ASN A 255 26.02 14.06 10.99
N TRP A 256 25.96 14.30 9.70
CA TRP A 256 26.76 13.58 8.73
C TRP A 256 28.01 14.40 8.44
N SER A 257 29.11 14.11 9.19
CA SER A 257 30.47 14.43 8.76
C SER A 257 30.95 13.40 7.75
#